data_77d9aba6b2185b6d0997340bc2e05a4b
#
_entry.id   77d9aba6b2185b6d0997340bc2e05a4b
#
_cell.length_a   1.000
_cell.length_b   1.000
_cell.length_c   1.000
_cell.angle_alpha   90.00
_cell.angle_beta   90.00
_cell.angle_gamma   90.00
#
_symmetry.space_group_name_H-M   'P 1'
#
loop_
_entity.id
_entity.type
_entity.pdbx_description
1 polymer ?
#
loop_
_entity_poly.entity_id
_entity_poly.type
_entity_poly.pdbx_seq_one_letter_code
_entity_poly.pdbx_strand_id
1 'polypeptide(L)'
;VLTDQREVEADLVILGMGVKPNADLTNGTIIETGVKGAIKVNKKLQTSVPGIWAAGDCAESYHLVKKDQTWIALGTVANKHGLVAGINLSGGDIEFPGVCGTAITKFQDLEISRTGLSEKELEESGIKYKTAKIESRTRSGYYPGSDKITVKLISDESNGKILGGQIVGFKGSAKRIDTIVTALTAGMTAQNIVDLDLSYAPPFSPVWDPVQTAARRLV
;
A
#
# COMPACT_ATOMS: atom_id res chain seq x y z
N VAL A 1 33.19 9.03 6.11
CA VAL A 1 32.31 8.98 4.94
C VAL A 1 32.27 10.36 4.31
N LEU A 2 32.58 10.44 3.03
CA LEU A 2 32.46 11.66 2.24
C LEU A 2 31.07 11.74 1.61
N THR A 3 30.43 12.89 1.78
CA THR A 3 29.21 13.26 1.05
C THR A 3 29.58 14.40 0.09
N ASP A 4 28.68 14.79 -0.78
CA ASP A 4 28.82 15.95 -1.68
C ASP A 4 28.91 17.31 -0.94
N GLN A 5 28.56 17.34 0.35
CA GLN A 5 28.49 18.57 1.15
C GLN A 5 29.48 18.60 2.31
N ARG A 6 29.84 17.45 2.87
CA ARG A 6 30.72 17.38 4.05
C ARG A 6 31.30 15.98 4.28
N GLU A 7 32.35 15.93 5.07
CA GLU A 7 32.85 14.71 5.67
C GLU A 7 32.12 14.42 6.97
N VAL A 8 31.68 13.16 7.16
CA VAL A 8 31.01 12.67 8.37
C VAL A 8 31.82 11.54 8.95
N GLU A 9 32.27 11.69 10.20
CA GLU A 9 32.87 10.61 10.96
C GLU A 9 31.81 9.63 11.40
N ALA A 10 32.02 8.34 11.19
CA ALA A 10 31.04 7.30 11.51
C ALA A 10 31.72 5.95 11.71
N ASP A 11 31.33 5.22 12.75
CA ASP A 11 31.80 3.85 13.02
C ASP A 11 31.06 2.81 12.17
N LEU A 12 29.83 3.13 11.76
CA LEU A 12 28.99 2.27 10.91
C LEU A 12 28.21 3.12 9.91
N VAL A 13 28.13 2.64 8.68
CA VAL A 13 27.34 3.27 7.60
C VAL A 13 26.28 2.31 7.11
N ILE A 14 25.02 2.74 7.15
CA ILE A 14 23.88 1.97 6.65
C ILE A 14 23.40 2.59 5.33
N LEU A 15 23.45 1.80 4.24
CA LEU A 15 22.96 2.21 2.93
C LEU A 15 21.52 1.75 2.76
N GLY A 16 20.56 2.68 2.87
CA GLY A 16 19.13 2.47 2.66
C GLY A 16 18.64 3.12 1.37
N MET A 17 19.22 2.74 0.22
CA MET A 17 19.02 3.42 -1.07
C MET A 17 17.77 2.97 -1.84
N GLY A 18 16.96 2.09 -1.24
CA GLY A 18 15.78 1.52 -1.90
C GLY A 18 16.14 0.49 -2.97
N VAL A 19 15.19 0.25 -3.86
CA VAL A 19 15.30 -0.76 -4.94
C VAL A 19 14.86 -0.15 -6.27
N LYS A 20 15.28 -0.77 -7.36
CA LYS A 20 14.86 -0.46 -8.73
C LYS A 20 14.41 -1.74 -9.45
N PRO A 21 13.56 -1.64 -10.49
CA PRO A 21 13.23 -2.81 -11.31
C PRO A 21 14.49 -3.38 -11.95
N ASN A 22 14.64 -4.70 -11.92
CA ASN A 22 15.68 -5.36 -12.69
C ASN A 22 15.11 -5.72 -14.09
N ALA A 23 15.17 -4.76 -14.99
CA ALA A 23 14.68 -4.88 -16.34
C ALA A 23 15.82 -4.88 -17.40
N ASP A 24 17.05 -5.14 -16.98
CA ASP A 24 18.24 -5.08 -17.87
C ASP A 24 18.14 -6.05 -19.06
N LEU A 25 17.38 -7.14 -18.93
CA LEU A 25 17.08 -8.08 -20.04
C LEU A 25 16.37 -7.40 -21.23
N THR A 26 15.74 -6.24 -21.02
CA THR A 26 15.05 -5.50 -22.10
C THR A 26 15.97 -4.56 -22.84
N ASN A 27 17.20 -4.34 -22.38
CA ASN A 27 18.15 -3.45 -23.00
C ASN A 27 18.51 -3.92 -24.44
N GLY A 28 18.37 -3.01 -25.41
CA GLY A 28 18.60 -3.32 -26.83
C GLY A 28 17.48 -4.13 -27.50
N THR A 29 16.36 -4.35 -26.82
CA THR A 29 15.15 -4.98 -27.38
C THR A 29 14.08 -3.94 -27.68
N ILE A 30 12.96 -4.38 -28.30
CA ILE A 30 11.77 -3.56 -28.55
C ILE A 30 10.74 -3.64 -27.40
N ILE A 31 11.07 -4.27 -26.29
CA ILE A 31 10.19 -4.35 -25.11
C ILE A 31 10.18 -2.99 -24.42
N GLU A 32 8.99 -2.43 -24.26
CA GLU A 32 8.84 -1.12 -23.63
C GLU A 32 9.00 -1.20 -22.10
N THR A 33 9.65 -0.18 -21.55
CA THR A 33 9.71 0.09 -20.10
C THR A 33 8.99 1.39 -19.78
N GLY A 34 8.55 1.54 -18.52
CA GLY A 34 7.78 2.68 -18.06
C GLY A 34 8.21 3.17 -16.69
N VAL A 35 7.30 3.14 -15.71
CA VAL A 35 7.54 3.73 -14.38
C VAL A 35 8.82 3.18 -13.75
N LYS A 36 9.76 4.09 -13.44
CA LYS A 36 11.08 3.78 -12.87
C LYS A 36 11.90 2.76 -13.67
N GLY A 37 11.59 2.54 -14.94
CA GLY A 37 12.25 1.56 -15.80
C GLY A 37 11.67 0.14 -15.66
N ALA A 38 10.53 -0.05 -15.01
CA ALA A 38 9.84 -1.34 -14.98
C ALA A 38 9.27 -1.71 -16.36
N ILE A 39 9.18 -3.01 -16.65
CA ILE A 39 8.64 -3.51 -17.92
C ILE A 39 7.14 -3.16 -17.99
N LYS A 40 6.72 -2.49 -19.05
CA LYS A 40 5.31 -2.23 -19.30
C LYS A 40 4.56 -3.52 -19.60
N VAL A 41 3.43 -3.68 -18.92
CA VAL A 41 2.51 -4.79 -19.15
C VAL A 41 1.06 -4.32 -19.16
N ASN A 42 0.22 -5.04 -19.89
CA ASN A 42 -1.23 -4.88 -19.78
C ASN A 42 -1.77 -5.65 -18.56
N LYS A 43 -3.08 -5.61 -18.32
CA LYS A 43 -3.71 -6.34 -17.21
C LYS A 43 -3.55 -7.86 -17.28
N LYS A 44 -3.25 -8.41 -18.43
CA LYS A 44 -2.97 -9.84 -18.62
C LYS A 44 -1.49 -10.17 -18.43
N LEU A 45 -0.68 -9.19 -18.04
CA LEU A 45 0.78 -9.25 -17.87
C LEU A 45 1.56 -9.53 -19.15
N GLN A 46 0.97 -9.22 -20.30
CA GLN A 46 1.66 -9.25 -21.59
C GLN A 46 2.45 -7.95 -21.77
N THR A 47 3.66 -8.07 -22.30
CA THR A 47 4.50 -6.92 -22.68
C THR A 47 4.02 -6.29 -24.00
N SER A 48 4.74 -5.26 -24.46
CA SER A 48 4.54 -4.67 -25.79
C SER A 48 4.84 -5.62 -26.95
N VAL A 49 5.49 -6.75 -26.67
CA VAL A 49 5.88 -7.76 -27.68
C VAL A 49 5.02 -8.99 -27.54
N PRO A 50 4.29 -9.41 -28.60
CA PRO A 50 3.48 -10.63 -28.57
C PRO A 50 4.30 -11.86 -28.17
N GLY A 51 3.73 -12.72 -27.35
CA GLY A 51 4.38 -13.93 -26.86
C GLY A 51 5.35 -13.74 -25.70
N ILE A 52 5.49 -12.51 -25.17
CA ILE A 52 6.34 -12.21 -24.02
C ILE A 52 5.50 -11.62 -22.89
N TRP A 53 5.67 -12.16 -21.68
CA TRP A 53 5.04 -11.69 -20.44
C TRP A 53 6.11 -11.24 -19.45
N ALA A 54 5.75 -10.31 -18.56
CA ALA A 54 6.58 -9.93 -17.43
C ALA A 54 5.73 -9.91 -16.14
N ALA A 55 6.29 -10.41 -15.04
CA ALA A 55 5.59 -10.58 -13.78
C ALA A 55 6.52 -10.30 -12.59
N GLY A 56 5.94 -9.80 -11.49
CA GLY A 56 6.66 -9.52 -10.26
C GLY A 56 7.39 -8.17 -10.27
N ASP A 57 8.50 -8.10 -9.55
CA ASP A 57 9.19 -6.84 -9.23
C ASP A 57 9.83 -6.15 -10.45
N CYS A 58 9.95 -6.83 -11.58
CA CYS A 58 10.43 -6.22 -12.82
C CYS A 58 9.34 -5.53 -13.65
N ALA A 59 8.04 -5.77 -13.34
CA ALA A 59 6.91 -5.32 -14.14
C ALA A 59 6.10 -4.21 -13.45
N GLU A 60 5.42 -3.39 -14.26
CA GLU A 60 4.46 -2.40 -13.77
C GLU A 60 3.18 -3.04 -13.23
N SER A 61 2.44 -2.24 -12.47
CA SER A 61 1.08 -2.54 -11.98
C SER A 61 0.19 -1.32 -12.14
N TYR A 62 -1.11 -1.54 -12.28
CA TYR A 62 -2.11 -0.48 -12.23
C TYR A 62 -2.48 -0.16 -10.77
N HIS A 63 -2.40 1.11 -10.36
CA HIS A 63 -2.77 1.52 -9.00
C HIS A 63 -4.26 1.85 -8.91
N LEU A 64 -5.01 1.11 -8.08
CA LEU A 64 -6.46 1.19 -8.01
C LEU A 64 -6.99 2.56 -7.55
N VAL A 65 -6.25 3.26 -6.69
CA VAL A 65 -6.64 4.59 -6.20
C VAL A 65 -6.14 5.70 -7.12
N LYS A 66 -4.87 5.65 -7.52
CA LYS A 66 -4.26 6.64 -8.42
C LYS A 66 -4.86 6.61 -9.83
N LYS A 67 -5.40 5.47 -10.25
CA LYS A 67 -5.93 5.22 -11.61
C LYS A 67 -4.87 5.38 -12.72
N ASP A 68 -3.65 5.02 -12.40
CA ASP A 68 -2.49 5.16 -13.27
C ASP A 68 -1.51 4.02 -13.04
N GLN A 69 -0.54 3.87 -13.94
CA GLN A 69 0.54 2.90 -13.80
C GLN A 69 1.44 3.26 -12.60
N THR A 70 1.93 2.25 -11.95
CA THR A 70 2.84 2.34 -10.81
C THR A 70 3.83 1.19 -10.83
N TRP A 71 4.86 1.31 -10.03
CA TRP A 71 5.77 0.20 -9.74
C TRP A 71 5.86 -0.04 -8.24
N ILE A 72 5.50 -1.24 -7.82
CA ILE A 72 5.45 -1.66 -6.42
C ILE A 72 6.06 -3.05 -6.30
N ALA A 73 7.29 -3.11 -5.81
CA ALA A 73 8.03 -4.34 -5.56
C ALA A 73 7.62 -4.95 -4.21
N LEU A 74 6.60 -5.80 -4.22
CA LEU A 74 6.09 -6.49 -3.03
C LEU A 74 5.77 -7.95 -3.37
N GLY A 75 6.11 -8.86 -2.47
CA GLY A 75 5.87 -10.30 -2.63
C GLY A 75 4.41 -10.67 -2.91
N THR A 76 3.44 -9.93 -2.35
CA THR A 76 2.01 -10.11 -2.61
C THR A 76 1.62 -9.76 -4.06
N VAL A 77 2.27 -8.76 -4.65
CA VAL A 77 2.09 -8.36 -6.04
C VAL A 77 2.75 -9.40 -6.95
N ALA A 78 4.02 -9.74 -6.69
CA ALA A 78 4.78 -10.69 -7.47
C ALA A 78 4.09 -12.06 -7.55
N ASN A 79 3.52 -12.54 -6.43
CA ASN A 79 2.80 -13.81 -6.38
C ASN A 79 1.53 -13.79 -7.25
N LYS A 80 0.74 -12.73 -7.17
CA LYS A 80 -0.48 -12.56 -8.00
C LYS A 80 -0.14 -12.37 -9.47
N HIS A 81 0.91 -11.62 -9.79
CA HIS A 81 1.42 -11.49 -11.14
C HIS A 81 1.81 -12.85 -11.71
N GLY A 82 2.56 -13.65 -10.94
CA GLY A 82 2.95 -15.01 -11.35
C GLY A 82 1.75 -15.91 -11.63
N LEU A 83 0.71 -15.85 -10.79
CA LEU A 83 -0.53 -16.60 -11.01
C LEU A 83 -1.22 -16.19 -12.33
N VAL A 84 -1.42 -14.88 -12.54
CA VAL A 84 -2.10 -14.37 -13.75
C VAL A 84 -1.29 -14.69 -15.01
N ALA A 85 0.01 -14.45 -14.98
CA ALA A 85 0.89 -14.77 -16.11
C ALA A 85 0.89 -16.27 -16.41
N GLY A 86 1.00 -17.13 -15.40
CA GLY A 86 1.00 -18.59 -15.56
C GLY A 86 -0.30 -19.12 -16.16
N ILE A 87 -1.45 -18.63 -15.70
CA ILE A 87 -2.76 -19.01 -16.27
C ILE A 87 -2.87 -18.57 -17.73
N ASN A 88 -2.48 -17.33 -18.05
CA ASN A 88 -2.57 -16.80 -19.40
C ASN A 88 -1.60 -17.48 -20.37
N LEU A 89 -0.39 -17.81 -19.91
CA LEU A 89 0.58 -18.61 -20.67
C LEU A 89 0.07 -20.03 -20.98
N SER A 90 -0.80 -20.57 -20.12
CA SER A 90 -1.42 -21.88 -20.30
C SER A 90 -2.71 -21.85 -21.14
N GLY A 91 -3.01 -20.71 -21.77
CA GLY A 91 -4.19 -20.55 -22.63
C GLY A 91 -5.42 -20.02 -21.89
N GLY A 92 -5.30 -19.60 -20.64
CA GLY A 92 -6.35 -18.88 -19.91
C GLY A 92 -6.48 -17.41 -20.32
N ASP A 93 -7.51 -16.74 -19.79
CA ASP A 93 -7.79 -15.34 -20.08
C ASP A 93 -8.29 -14.61 -18.83
N ILE A 94 -7.35 -14.31 -17.92
CA ILE A 94 -7.65 -13.59 -16.68
C ILE A 94 -6.86 -12.29 -16.57
N GLU A 95 -7.40 -11.32 -15.81
CA GLU A 95 -6.78 -10.03 -15.61
C GLU A 95 -6.33 -9.84 -14.15
N PHE A 96 -5.18 -9.18 -13.98
CA PHE A 96 -4.77 -8.64 -12.70
C PHE A 96 -5.50 -7.31 -12.45
N PRO A 97 -6.29 -7.19 -11.37
CA PRO A 97 -7.13 -6.01 -11.15
C PRO A 97 -6.32 -4.75 -10.80
N GLY A 98 -5.11 -4.93 -10.29
CA GLY A 98 -4.27 -3.84 -9.83
C GLY A 98 -3.91 -3.91 -8.34
N VAL A 99 -3.32 -2.84 -7.82
CA VAL A 99 -2.75 -2.75 -6.47
C VAL A 99 -3.19 -1.49 -5.73
N CYS A 100 -3.18 -1.55 -4.39
CA CYS A 100 -3.32 -0.39 -3.51
C CYS A 100 -1.99 0.01 -2.83
N GLY A 101 -0.89 -0.67 -3.12
CA GLY A 101 0.41 -0.41 -2.49
C GLY A 101 0.43 -0.73 -0.99
N THR A 102 -0.27 -1.78 -0.56
CA THR A 102 -0.37 -2.17 0.84
C THR A 102 0.94 -2.78 1.31
N ALA A 103 1.56 -2.16 2.31
CA ALA A 103 2.81 -2.59 2.91
C ALA A 103 2.72 -2.64 4.42
N ILE A 104 3.43 -3.58 5.01
CA ILE A 104 3.53 -3.77 6.45
C ILE A 104 4.99 -4.09 6.82
N THR A 105 5.45 -3.53 7.93
CA THR A 105 6.77 -3.80 8.48
C THR A 105 6.77 -3.71 9.99
N LYS A 106 7.81 -4.20 10.60
CA LYS A 106 8.02 -4.13 12.05
C LYS A 106 9.45 -3.64 12.34
N PHE A 107 9.57 -2.71 13.27
CA PHE A 107 10.84 -2.28 13.83
C PHE A 107 10.78 -2.46 15.36
N GLN A 108 11.56 -3.39 15.89
CA GLN A 108 11.44 -3.86 17.27
C GLN A 108 9.99 -4.26 17.57
N ASP A 109 9.30 -3.59 18.51
CA ASP A 109 7.90 -3.85 18.85
C ASP A 109 6.91 -2.92 18.14
N LEU A 110 7.42 -1.96 17.37
CA LEU A 110 6.61 -1.02 16.61
C LEU A 110 6.21 -1.65 15.28
N GLU A 111 4.91 -1.79 15.08
CA GLU A 111 4.28 -2.24 13.85
C GLU A 111 3.88 -1.03 13.00
N ILE A 112 4.20 -1.05 11.71
CA ILE A 112 3.97 0.05 10.79
C ILE A 112 3.31 -0.51 9.53
N SER A 113 2.25 0.14 9.05
CA SER A 113 1.58 -0.25 7.81
C SER A 113 1.02 0.95 7.06
N ARG A 114 0.87 0.76 5.74
CA ARG A 114 0.24 1.75 4.84
C ARG A 114 -0.52 1.05 3.73
N THR A 115 -1.49 1.77 3.14
CA THR A 115 -2.18 1.38 1.91
C THR A 115 -2.76 2.60 1.21
N GLY A 116 -2.99 2.52 -0.09
CA GLY A 116 -3.45 3.65 -0.91
C GLY A 116 -2.39 4.74 -1.06
N LEU A 117 -2.83 5.97 -1.24
CA LEU A 117 -1.98 7.12 -1.46
C LEU A 117 -1.67 7.87 -0.15
N SER A 118 -0.47 8.37 -0.03
CA SER A 118 -0.05 9.32 1.00
C SER A 118 -0.49 10.75 0.63
N GLU A 119 -0.47 11.68 1.59
CA GLU A 119 -0.73 13.09 1.34
C GLU A 119 0.19 13.64 0.25
N LYS A 120 1.48 13.32 0.31
CA LYS A 120 2.45 13.72 -0.71
C LYS A 120 2.07 13.25 -2.11
N GLU A 121 1.71 11.97 -2.26
CA GLU A 121 1.29 11.39 -3.55
C GLU A 121 -0.01 12.02 -4.07
N LEU A 122 -0.92 12.45 -3.19
CA LEU A 122 -2.15 13.15 -3.53
C LEU A 122 -1.87 14.60 -3.97
N GLU A 123 -0.98 15.31 -3.27
CA GLU A 123 -0.54 16.64 -3.63
C GLU A 123 0.13 16.65 -5.01
N GLU A 124 1.05 15.72 -5.26
CA GLU A 124 1.71 15.53 -6.56
C GLU A 124 0.71 15.21 -7.68
N SER A 125 -0.41 14.57 -7.34
CA SER A 125 -1.48 14.22 -8.30
C SER A 125 -2.57 15.29 -8.42
N GLY A 126 -2.51 16.38 -7.65
CA GLY A 126 -3.52 17.44 -7.62
C GLY A 126 -4.89 17.01 -7.10
N ILE A 127 -4.97 15.89 -6.37
CA ILE A 127 -6.21 15.36 -5.79
C ILE A 127 -6.49 16.05 -4.46
N LYS A 128 -7.66 16.68 -4.33
CA LYS A 128 -8.11 17.29 -3.06
C LYS A 128 -8.56 16.24 -2.09
N TYR A 129 -8.11 16.36 -0.86
CA TYR A 129 -8.36 15.36 0.18
C TYR A 129 -8.62 15.99 1.55
N LYS A 130 -9.27 15.20 2.42
CA LYS A 130 -9.32 15.42 3.86
C LYS A 130 -8.51 14.35 4.56
N THR A 131 -7.93 14.70 5.71
CA THR A 131 -7.17 13.75 6.53
C THR A 131 -7.65 13.76 7.97
N ALA A 132 -7.68 12.59 8.58
CA ALA A 132 -7.91 12.44 10.02
C ALA A 132 -6.79 11.57 10.61
N LYS A 133 -6.15 12.08 11.65
CA LYS A 133 -5.18 11.35 12.47
C LYS A 133 -5.71 11.26 13.89
N ILE A 134 -5.77 10.04 14.42
CA ILE A 134 -6.18 9.78 15.81
C ILE A 134 -5.15 8.94 16.56
N GLU A 135 -5.12 9.09 17.84
CA GLU A 135 -4.47 8.18 18.76
C GLU A 135 -5.54 7.40 19.53
N SER A 136 -5.33 6.12 19.70
CA SER A 136 -6.24 5.20 20.36
C SER A 136 -5.47 4.06 21.04
N ARG A 137 -6.17 3.00 21.38
CA ARG A 137 -5.60 1.79 21.95
C ARG A 137 -5.85 0.59 21.08
N THR A 138 -4.94 -0.40 21.13
CA THR A 138 -5.04 -1.65 20.35
C THR A 138 -6.21 -2.52 20.79
N ARG A 139 -6.67 -2.36 22.06
CA ARG A 139 -7.80 -3.07 22.68
C ARG A 139 -8.41 -2.23 23.79
N SER A 140 -9.42 -2.72 24.49
CA SER A 140 -10.06 -2.00 25.61
C SER A 140 -9.02 -1.56 26.64
N GLY A 141 -9.10 -0.28 27.07
CA GLY A 141 -8.06 0.36 27.85
C GLY A 141 -7.79 -0.28 29.23
N TYR A 142 -8.79 -0.95 29.80
CA TYR A 142 -8.69 -1.70 31.05
C TYR A 142 -8.16 -3.12 30.86
N TYR A 143 -8.07 -3.61 29.61
CA TYR A 143 -7.62 -5.00 29.36
C TYR A 143 -6.10 -5.07 29.32
N PRO A 144 -5.48 -6.10 29.96
CA PRO A 144 -4.03 -6.25 29.96
C PRO A 144 -3.41 -6.30 28.57
N GLY A 145 -2.27 -5.61 28.41
CA GLY A 145 -1.57 -5.50 27.12
C GLY A 145 -2.25 -4.55 26.14
N SER A 146 -3.08 -3.63 26.63
CA SER A 146 -3.61 -2.51 25.85
C SER A 146 -2.50 -1.50 25.57
N ASP A 147 -2.14 -1.33 24.30
CA ASP A 147 -1.07 -0.44 23.85
C ASP A 147 -1.57 0.69 22.96
N LYS A 148 -0.69 1.63 22.67
CA LYS A 148 -0.98 2.76 21.79
C LYS A 148 -1.04 2.33 20.33
N ILE A 149 -1.97 2.94 19.59
CA ILE A 149 -2.09 2.87 18.14
C ILE A 149 -2.43 4.25 17.59
N THR A 150 -1.76 4.64 16.52
CA THR A 150 -2.08 5.83 15.73
C THR A 150 -2.62 5.38 14.39
N VAL A 151 -3.77 5.89 14.00
CA VAL A 151 -4.40 5.66 12.71
C VAL A 151 -4.55 6.98 11.98
N LYS A 152 -4.13 7.03 10.74
CA LYS A 152 -4.36 8.12 9.81
C LYS A 152 -5.17 7.59 8.64
N LEU A 153 -6.30 8.25 8.35
CA LEU A 153 -7.11 8.00 7.16
C LEU A 153 -7.13 9.23 6.27
N ILE A 154 -7.24 9.00 4.97
CA ILE A 154 -7.33 10.03 3.96
C ILE A 154 -8.52 9.72 3.08
N SER A 155 -9.38 10.72 2.84
CA SER A 155 -10.54 10.61 1.97
C SER A 155 -10.57 11.71 0.92
N ASP A 156 -11.20 11.44 -0.20
CA ASP A 156 -11.50 12.42 -1.24
C ASP A 156 -12.46 13.50 -0.68
N GLU A 157 -12.09 14.78 -0.86
CA GLU A 157 -12.88 15.91 -0.34
C GLU A 157 -14.25 16.01 -1.00
N SER A 158 -14.38 15.58 -2.26
CA SER A 158 -15.59 15.77 -3.07
C SER A 158 -16.66 14.69 -2.83
N ASN A 159 -16.24 13.45 -2.54
CA ASN A 159 -17.16 12.29 -2.49
C ASN A 159 -16.96 11.40 -1.26
N GLY A 160 -16.01 11.74 -0.38
CA GLY A 160 -15.73 11.02 0.86
C GLY A 160 -15.13 9.62 0.70
N LYS A 161 -14.77 9.18 -0.52
CA LYS A 161 -14.13 7.88 -0.76
C LYS A 161 -12.76 7.83 -0.10
N ILE A 162 -12.42 6.69 0.48
CA ILE A 162 -11.10 6.47 1.05
C ILE A 162 -10.05 6.47 -0.06
N LEU A 163 -8.99 7.22 0.15
CA LEU A 163 -7.84 7.34 -0.76
C LEU A 163 -6.59 6.67 -0.20
N GLY A 164 -6.48 6.56 1.12
CA GLY A 164 -5.32 5.95 1.76
C GLY A 164 -5.42 5.89 3.28
N GLY A 165 -4.45 5.20 3.87
CA GLY A 165 -4.33 5.14 5.32
C GLY A 165 -2.97 4.62 5.78
N GLN A 166 -2.64 4.99 7.01
CA GLN A 166 -1.41 4.61 7.69
C GLN A 166 -1.72 4.21 9.13
N ILE A 167 -1.06 3.18 9.62
CA ILE A 167 -1.20 2.74 11.00
C ILE A 167 0.20 2.54 11.58
N VAL A 168 0.41 3.07 12.77
CA VAL A 168 1.62 2.87 13.57
C VAL A 168 1.20 2.55 14.99
N GLY A 169 1.77 1.52 15.58
CA GLY A 169 1.47 1.14 16.95
C GLY A 169 2.18 -0.14 17.36
N PHE A 170 1.75 -0.69 18.47
CA PHE A 170 2.32 -1.92 19.01
C PHE A 170 1.51 -3.15 18.57
N LYS A 171 1.75 -4.30 19.19
CA LYS A 171 1.19 -5.61 18.83
C LYS A 171 -0.30 -5.57 18.47
N GLY A 172 -0.60 -6.00 17.25
CA GLY A 172 -1.96 -6.06 16.69
C GLY A 172 -2.42 -4.77 16.00
N SER A 173 -1.52 -3.81 15.81
CA SER A 173 -1.85 -2.54 15.15
C SER A 173 -1.82 -2.67 13.63
N ALA A 174 -0.71 -3.12 13.07
CA ALA A 174 -0.46 -3.00 11.64
C ALA A 174 -1.43 -3.83 10.78
N LYS A 175 -1.87 -4.98 11.26
CA LYS A 175 -2.79 -5.85 10.50
C LYS A 175 -4.20 -5.25 10.30
N ARG A 176 -4.58 -4.23 11.07
CA ARG A 176 -5.79 -3.45 10.82
C ARG A 176 -5.79 -2.69 9.49
N ILE A 177 -4.63 -2.57 8.84
CA ILE A 177 -4.55 -2.01 7.48
C ILE A 177 -5.40 -2.79 6.48
N ASP A 178 -5.68 -4.06 6.73
CA ASP A 178 -6.51 -4.89 5.87
C ASP A 178 -7.97 -4.41 5.80
N THR A 179 -8.48 -3.81 6.86
CA THR A 179 -9.79 -3.14 6.82
C THR A 179 -9.77 -1.95 5.86
N ILE A 180 -8.68 -1.17 5.88
CA ILE A 180 -8.54 0.00 5.00
C ILE A 180 -8.35 -0.41 3.55
N VAL A 181 -7.51 -1.43 3.26
CA VAL A 181 -7.35 -1.89 1.87
C VAL A 181 -8.60 -2.55 1.31
N THR A 182 -9.40 -3.22 2.15
CA THR A 182 -10.71 -3.73 1.75
C THR A 182 -11.65 -2.58 1.36
N ALA A 183 -11.70 -1.54 2.18
CA ALA A 183 -12.48 -0.34 1.88
C ALA A 183 -12.02 0.36 0.59
N LEU A 184 -10.71 0.50 0.38
CA LEU A 184 -10.13 1.04 -0.87
C LEU A 184 -10.53 0.22 -2.09
N THR A 185 -10.40 -1.10 -2.01
CA THR A 185 -10.71 -2.03 -3.11
C THR A 185 -12.20 -2.01 -3.45
N ALA A 186 -13.07 -1.89 -2.43
CA ALA A 186 -14.52 -1.79 -2.60
C ALA A 186 -15.00 -0.37 -2.95
N GLY A 187 -14.12 0.64 -3.01
CA GLY A 187 -14.50 2.03 -3.28
C GLY A 187 -15.36 2.67 -2.20
N MET A 188 -15.21 2.24 -0.95
CA MET A 188 -15.99 2.71 0.20
C MET A 188 -15.65 4.14 0.59
N THR A 189 -16.64 4.83 1.17
CA THR A 189 -16.48 6.15 1.79
C THR A 189 -16.08 6.03 3.27
N ALA A 190 -15.69 7.16 3.88
CA ALA A 190 -15.47 7.22 5.33
C ALA A 190 -16.74 6.82 6.11
N GLN A 191 -17.92 7.25 5.65
CA GLN A 191 -19.18 6.86 6.29
C GLN A 191 -19.40 5.33 6.22
N ASN A 192 -19.11 4.70 5.08
CA ASN A 192 -19.24 3.24 4.99
C ASN A 192 -18.34 2.52 6.00
N ILE A 193 -17.11 3.03 6.27
CA ILE A 193 -16.23 2.45 7.31
C ILE A 193 -16.85 2.62 8.71
N VAL A 194 -17.47 3.78 8.99
CA VAL A 194 -18.15 4.01 10.29
C VAL A 194 -19.27 2.98 10.49
N ASP A 195 -20.00 2.65 9.43
CA ASP A 195 -21.16 1.76 9.46
C ASP A 195 -20.82 0.26 9.43
N LEU A 196 -19.51 -0.10 9.28
CA LEU A 196 -19.10 -1.50 9.31
C LEU A 196 -19.40 -2.14 10.66
N ASP A 197 -19.95 -3.35 10.63
CA ASP A 197 -20.11 -4.21 11.80
C ASP A 197 -18.78 -4.95 12.11
N LEU A 198 -17.80 -4.19 12.62
CA LEU A 198 -16.50 -4.76 12.99
C LEU A 198 -16.60 -5.49 14.33
N SER A 199 -15.89 -6.61 14.42
CA SER A 199 -15.89 -7.45 15.61
C SER A 199 -15.29 -6.74 16.83
N TYR A 200 -15.96 -6.91 17.98
CA TYR A 200 -15.53 -6.39 19.27
C TYR A 200 -15.51 -7.47 20.34
N ALA A 201 -14.40 -7.51 21.07
CA ALA A 201 -14.33 -8.01 22.44
C ALA A 201 -13.13 -7.35 23.13
N PRO A 202 -13.14 -7.18 24.48
CA PRO A 202 -12.10 -6.43 25.20
C PRO A 202 -10.65 -6.84 24.89
N PRO A 203 -10.31 -8.13 24.64
CA PRO A 203 -8.97 -8.56 24.29
C PRO A 203 -8.49 -8.14 22.89
N PHE A 204 -9.40 -7.81 21.97
CA PHE A 204 -9.09 -7.62 20.54
C PHE A 204 -9.22 -6.19 20.04
N SER A 205 -10.22 -5.45 20.53
CA SER A 205 -10.48 -4.08 20.08
C SER A 205 -11.16 -3.26 21.19
N PRO A 206 -11.09 -1.91 21.17
CA PRO A 206 -12.11 -1.08 21.80
C PRO A 206 -13.46 -1.27 21.09
N VAL A 207 -14.56 -0.85 21.71
CA VAL A 207 -15.92 -0.90 21.13
C VAL A 207 -15.97 -0.22 19.74
N TRP A 208 -15.34 0.93 19.62
CA TRP A 208 -15.06 1.55 18.33
C TRP A 208 -13.64 1.21 17.90
N ASP A 209 -13.50 0.41 16.84
CA ASP A 209 -12.17 0.12 16.29
C ASP A 209 -11.45 1.43 15.93
N PRO A 210 -10.13 1.52 16.14
CA PRO A 210 -9.34 2.70 15.79
C PRO A 210 -9.54 3.18 14.34
N VAL A 211 -9.76 2.28 13.39
CA VAL A 211 -10.04 2.64 11.98
C VAL A 211 -11.39 3.35 11.88
N GLN A 212 -12.44 2.84 12.55
CA GLN A 212 -13.75 3.50 12.59
C GLN A 212 -13.66 4.85 13.32
N THR A 213 -12.89 4.92 14.41
CA THR A 213 -12.68 6.17 15.15
C THR A 213 -12.02 7.24 14.26
N ALA A 214 -11.07 6.86 13.42
CA ALA A 214 -10.47 7.76 12.43
C ALA A 214 -11.47 8.17 11.34
N ALA A 215 -12.26 7.22 10.83
CA ALA A 215 -13.28 7.47 9.82
C ALA A 215 -14.34 8.47 10.29
N ARG A 216 -14.79 8.39 11.55
CA ARG A 216 -15.73 9.35 12.17
C ARG A 216 -15.23 10.79 12.20
N ARG A 217 -13.95 11.06 12.01
CA ARG A 217 -13.39 12.42 11.91
C ARG A 217 -13.42 12.98 10.50
N LEU A 218 -13.73 12.16 9.51
CA LEU A 218 -13.79 12.52 8.09
C LEU A 218 -15.23 12.75 7.58
N VAL A 219 -16.20 12.36 8.39
CA VAL A 219 -17.65 12.50 8.10
C VAL A 219 -18.18 13.84 8.60
#